data_bc7b79dc102b06b8a7401b22f9f929eb
#
_entry.id   bc7b79dc102b06b8a7401b22f9f929eb
#
_cell.length_a   1.000
_cell.length_b   1.000
_cell.length_c   1.000
_cell.angle_alpha   90.00
_cell.angle_beta   90.00
_cell.angle_gamma   90.00
#
_symmetry.space_group_name_H-M   'P 1'
#
loop_
_entity.id
_entity.type
_entity.pdbx_description
1 polymer ?
#
loop_
_entity_poly.entity_id
_entity_poly.type
_entity_poly.pdbx_seq_one_letter_code
_entity_poly.pdbx_strand_id
1 'polypeptide(L)'
;MHPDIDHGNRYVLSKIICLLLFVGLLPAIAGAQGEVRLSYLGTAGWEITDGRTFILVDPYLSRLKLPTPNDGVLADDSRPLFGWDSVGVSDEAVIDAHIKKADFILITHTHLDHALDLAYIARKTGAMVIGTESTINLARASAVPGNQLLAVRGGDDLEFGVFSLRVIPSLHGILRRAPNMPPISGPPPPEIFPSDAKPPFQLRDYVQGGTLAYFIRLNGVKLLVFGSMNYIEREVEGLRPDAALIGAMPERREIYQYTARLLRALGGPPLVLPTHWDRFNVPYSISQQPAVERLQSFLAEVKEASPSTRVIVPEYFQPIVVKADQNRPARNK
;
A
#
# COMPACT_ATOMS: atom_id res chain seq x y z
N MET A 1 96.83 18.06 -10.65
CA MET A 1 96.43 18.76 -11.91
C MET A 1 94.95 18.50 -12.11
N HIS A 2 94.20 19.52 -11.95
CA HIS A 2 92.84 19.68 -12.42
C HIS A 2 92.80 19.65 -13.97
N PRO A 3 91.76 19.50 -14.69
CA PRO A 3 90.33 19.86 -14.48
C PRO A 3 89.38 18.76 -15.03
N ASP A 4 88.14 18.83 -15.22
CA ASP A 4 87.12 19.87 -15.18
C ASP A 4 85.77 19.16 -15.15
N ILE A 5 84.80 19.88 -14.67
CA ILE A 5 83.45 19.51 -14.40
C ILE A 5 82.59 19.73 -15.71
N ASP A 6 81.76 18.86 -16.11
CA ASP A 6 80.62 19.25 -16.96
C ASP A 6 79.28 18.73 -16.42
N HIS A 7 78.35 19.66 -16.23
CA HIS A 7 76.99 19.51 -15.69
C HIS A 7 76.05 19.32 -16.86
N GLY A 8 75.50 18.11 -16.98
CA GLY A 8 74.37 17.81 -17.89
C GLY A 8 73.09 17.67 -17.13
N ASN A 9 72.37 18.76 -16.98
CA ASN A 9 71.06 18.83 -16.32
C ASN A 9 69.97 18.27 -17.29
N ARG A 10 69.42 17.08 -17.01
CA ARG A 10 68.22 16.54 -17.70
C ARG A 10 67.05 16.55 -16.78
N TYR A 11 66.17 17.57 -16.92
CA TYR A 11 64.83 17.60 -16.34
C TYR A 11 63.96 16.54 -17.01
N VAL A 12 63.60 15.49 -16.27
CA VAL A 12 62.56 14.55 -16.66
C VAL A 12 61.22 15.16 -16.17
N LEU A 13 60.45 15.70 -17.11
CA LEU A 13 59.07 16.14 -16.86
C LEU A 13 58.20 14.89 -16.67
N SER A 14 57.86 14.58 -15.41
CA SER A 14 56.86 13.60 -15.07
C SER A 14 55.49 14.21 -15.33
N LYS A 15 54.76 13.74 -16.37
CA LYS A 15 53.35 14.10 -16.63
C LYS A 15 52.46 13.33 -15.66
N ILE A 16 52.06 13.98 -14.60
CA ILE A 16 51.00 13.49 -13.72
C ILE A 16 49.66 13.71 -14.45
N ILE A 17 49.09 12.63 -14.98
CA ILE A 17 47.71 12.62 -15.52
C ILE A 17 46.78 12.53 -14.31
N CYS A 18 46.19 13.65 -13.89
CA CYS A 18 45.08 13.66 -12.95
C CYS A 18 43.81 13.14 -13.67
N LEU A 19 43.47 11.88 -13.42
CA LEU A 19 42.19 11.30 -13.83
C LEU A 19 41.10 11.82 -12.88
N LEU A 20 40.40 12.88 -13.26
CA LEU A 20 39.22 13.39 -12.56
C LEU A 20 38.10 12.37 -12.77
N LEU A 21 37.88 11.49 -11.80
CA LEU A 21 36.69 10.69 -11.67
C LEU A 21 35.50 11.62 -11.42
N PHE A 22 34.77 11.97 -12.47
CA PHE A 22 33.47 12.59 -12.38
C PHE A 22 32.49 11.52 -11.85
N VAL A 23 32.37 11.39 -10.51
CA VAL A 23 31.27 10.69 -9.89
C VAL A 23 30.04 11.56 -10.14
N GLY A 24 29.30 11.25 -11.19
CA GLY A 24 28.01 11.87 -11.45
C GLY A 24 27.06 11.54 -10.29
N LEU A 25 26.94 12.46 -9.32
CA LEU A 25 25.80 12.46 -8.40
C LEU A 25 24.56 12.68 -9.27
N LEU A 26 23.85 11.60 -9.57
CA LEU A 26 22.46 11.72 -10.01
C LEU A 26 21.71 12.45 -8.89
N PRO A 27 21.07 13.59 -9.16
CA PRO A 27 20.29 14.25 -8.13
C PRO A 27 19.17 13.29 -7.73
N ALA A 28 19.19 12.85 -6.47
CA ALA A 28 17.99 12.27 -5.91
C ALA A 28 16.88 13.31 -6.12
N ILE A 29 15.84 12.95 -6.87
CA ILE A 29 14.69 13.83 -7.10
C ILE A 29 13.96 13.92 -5.77
N ALA A 30 14.45 14.77 -4.88
CA ALA A 30 13.73 15.14 -3.68
C ALA A 30 12.44 15.82 -4.15
N GLY A 31 11.27 15.26 -3.78
CA GLY A 31 9.99 15.89 -4.07
C GLY A 31 9.97 17.33 -3.58
N ALA A 32 9.20 18.18 -4.26
CA ALA A 32 8.99 19.56 -3.78
C ALA A 32 8.37 19.51 -2.37
N GLN A 33 8.71 20.47 -1.53
CA GLN A 33 8.13 20.57 -0.19
C GLN A 33 6.59 20.68 -0.30
N GLY A 34 5.86 19.87 0.48
CA GLY A 34 4.41 19.83 0.44
C GLY A 34 3.83 18.97 -0.68
N GLU A 35 4.59 18.02 -1.22
CA GLU A 35 4.16 17.14 -2.30
C GLU A 35 4.53 15.68 -2.00
N VAL A 36 3.61 14.75 -2.31
CA VAL A 36 3.85 13.30 -2.31
C VAL A 36 3.34 12.68 -3.59
N ARG A 37 3.89 11.54 -3.97
CA ARG A 37 3.43 10.72 -5.10
C ARG A 37 2.82 9.44 -4.59
N LEU A 38 1.69 9.07 -5.17
CA LEU A 38 0.96 7.85 -4.89
C LEU A 38 0.88 7.01 -6.16
N SER A 39 1.32 5.76 -6.10
CA SER A 39 1.19 4.81 -7.21
C SER A 39 0.28 3.66 -6.77
N TYR A 40 -0.75 3.38 -7.56
CA TYR A 40 -1.69 2.30 -7.28
C TYR A 40 -1.08 0.96 -7.67
N LEU A 41 -1.05 0.02 -6.73
CA LEU A 41 -0.51 -1.33 -6.92
C LEU A 41 -1.60 -2.37 -7.21
N GLY A 42 -2.85 -1.94 -7.24
CA GLY A 42 -4.02 -2.83 -7.34
C GLY A 42 -4.59 -3.21 -5.98
N THR A 43 -5.85 -3.70 -5.96
CA THR A 43 -6.60 -4.03 -4.75
C THR A 43 -6.70 -2.82 -3.81
N ALA A 44 -6.17 -2.92 -2.60
CA ALA A 44 -5.99 -1.80 -1.68
C ALA A 44 -4.54 -1.30 -1.65
N GLY A 45 -3.69 -1.80 -2.56
CA GLY A 45 -2.26 -1.58 -2.57
C GLY A 45 -1.83 -0.21 -3.09
N TRP A 46 -0.97 0.46 -2.33
CA TRP A 46 -0.41 1.75 -2.69
C TRP A 46 1.07 1.87 -2.34
N GLU A 47 1.83 2.49 -3.22
CA GLU A 47 3.12 3.09 -2.88
C GLU A 47 2.93 4.59 -2.67
N ILE A 48 3.42 5.11 -1.54
CA ILE A 48 3.35 6.51 -1.13
C ILE A 48 4.77 7.00 -0.88
N THR A 49 5.21 8.05 -1.58
CA THR A 49 6.58 8.54 -1.43
C THR A 49 6.70 10.04 -1.62
N ASP A 50 7.60 10.67 -0.87
CA ASP A 50 8.11 12.03 -1.11
C ASP A 50 9.43 12.03 -1.90
N GLY A 51 9.86 10.86 -2.39
CA GLY A 51 11.14 10.65 -3.08
C GLY A 51 12.30 10.26 -2.16
N ARG A 52 12.11 10.31 -0.85
CA ARG A 52 13.09 9.88 0.18
C ARG A 52 12.57 8.70 0.98
N THR A 53 11.35 8.81 1.47
CA THR A 53 10.63 7.79 2.23
C THR A 53 9.67 7.06 1.31
N PHE A 54 9.66 5.72 1.39
CA PHE A 54 8.78 4.84 0.62
C PHE A 54 7.91 4.03 1.57
N ILE A 55 6.61 4.28 1.55
CA ILE A 55 5.61 3.60 2.36
C ILE A 55 4.75 2.77 1.42
N LEU A 56 4.65 1.47 1.67
CA LEU A 56 3.68 0.61 1.02
C LEU A 56 2.49 0.40 1.94
N VAL A 57 1.29 0.40 1.38
CA VAL A 57 0.07 0.01 2.07
C VAL A 57 -0.51 -1.19 1.34
N ASP A 58 -0.84 -2.25 2.06
CA ASP A 58 -1.47 -3.48 1.54
C ASP A 58 -0.89 -3.98 0.19
N PRO A 59 0.43 -4.16 0.05
CA PRO A 59 1.07 -4.45 -1.23
C PRO A 59 0.79 -5.89 -1.67
N TYR A 60 -0.28 -6.09 -2.43
CA TYR A 60 -0.65 -7.38 -3.03
C TYR A 60 -0.51 -7.32 -4.55
N LEU A 61 0.63 -7.80 -5.06
CA LEU A 61 0.98 -7.78 -6.48
C LEU A 61 0.80 -9.14 -7.16
N SER A 62 0.81 -10.23 -6.40
CA SER A 62 0.72 -11.61 -6.90
C SER A 62 -0.59 -11.92 -7.60
N ARG A 63 -1.69 -11.28 -7.22
CA ARG A 63 -2.99 -11.34 -7.90
C ARG A 63 -3.40 -12.77 -8.27
N LEU A 64 -3.33 -13.68 -7.28
CA LEU A 64 -3.62 -15.11 -7.50
C LEU A 64 -4.97 -15.29 -8.21
N LYS A 65 -5.03 -16.22 -9.16
CA LYS A 65 -6.28 -16.59 -9.81
C LYS A 65 -7.16 -17.36 -8.82
N LEU A 66 -8.20 -16.70 -8.33
CA LEU A 66 -9.13 -17.24 -7.33
C LEU A 66 -10.52 -17.42 -7.93
N PRO A 67 -11.30 -18.41 -7.48
CA PRO A 67 -12.71 -18.47 -7.81
C PRO A 67 -13.45 -17.36 -7.08
N THR A 68 -13.95 -16.37 -7.80
CA THR A 68 -14.78 -15.31 -7.22
C THR A 68 -16.21 -15.39 -7.74
N PRO A 69 -17.22 -15.13 -6.90
CA PRO A 69 -18.63 -15.21 -7.31
C PRO A 69 -19.00 -14.22 -8.41
N ASN A 70 -18.30 -13.09 -8.48
CA ASN A 70 -18.70 -11.96 -9.33
C ASN A 70 -18.00 -11.91 -10.68
N ASP A 71 -16.80 -12.48 -10.80
CA ASP A 71 -15.97 -12.34 -12.00
C ASP A 71 -15.82 -13.66 -12.79
N GLY A 72 -16.20 -14.78 -12.18
CA GLY A 72 -15.97 -16.11 -12.76
C GLY A 72 -14.48 -16.42 -12.99
N VAL A 73 -14.21 -17.56 -13.60
CA VAL A 73 -12.86 -17.89 -14.08
C VAL A 73 -12.79 -17.42 -15.53
N LEU A 74 -11.86 -16.49 -15.82
CA LEU A 74 -11.67 -16.02 -17.17
C LEU A 74 -11.05 -17.11 -18.04
N ALA A 75 -11.67 -17.37 -19.20
CA ALA A 75 -11.17 -18.36 -20.15
C ALA A 75 -9.76 -18.01 -20.66
N ASP A 76 -9.44 -16.71 -20.77
CA ASP A 76 -8.19 -16.21 -21.29
C ASP A 76 -7.05 -16.16 -20.26
N ASP A 77 -7.33 -16.48 -19.01
CA ASP A 77 -6.31 -16.55 -17.94
C ASP A 77 -5.83 -17.99 -17.78
N SER A 78 -4.69 -18.30 -18.37
CA SER A 78 -4.07 -19.64 -18.34
C SER A 78 -3.35 -19.98 -17.03
N ARG A 79 -3.28 -19.02 -16.05
CA ARG A 79 -2.63 -19.25 -14.76
C ARG A 79 -3.36 -20.34 -13.96
N PRO A 80 -2.66 -21.05 -13.05
CA PRO A 80 -3.30 -22.04 -12.20
C PRO A 80 -4.38 -21.39 -11.31
N LEU A 81 -5.50 -22.10 -11.13
CA LEU A 81 -6.56 -21.71 -10.21
C LEU A 81 -6.18 -22.16 -8.80
N PHE A 82 -6.20 -21.23 -7.85
CA PHE A 82 -5.96 -21.49 -6.43
C PHE A 82 -7.29 -21.64 -5.70
N GLY A 83 -7.47 -22.74 -4.98
CA GLY A 83 -8.58 -22.92 -4.03
C GLY A 83 -8.18 -22.46 -2.63
N TRP A 84 -9.15 -22.39 -1.73
CA TRP A 84 -8.89 -21.99 -0.33
C TRP A 84 -7.90 -22.89 0.42
N ASP A 85 -7.78 -24.16 -0.02
CA ASP A 85 -6.82 -25.13 0.51
C ASP A 85 -5.44 -25.09 -0.15
N SER A 86 -5.29 -24.28 -1.18
CA SER A 86 -4.01 -24.10 -1.86
C SER A 86 -3.05 -23.31 -0.98
N VAL A 87 -1.78 -23.65 -1.05
CA VAL A 87 -0.72 -22.86 -0.41
C VAL A 87 -0.58 -21.53 -1.14
N GLY A 88 -0.61 -20.43 -0.39
CA GLY A 88 -0.36 -19.10 -0.92
C GLY A 88 1.12 -18.91 -1.28
N VAL A 89 1.39 -18.48 -2.51
CA VAL A 89 2.75 -18.23 -3.00
C VAL A 89 2.80 -16.86 -3.65
N SER A 90 3.76 -16.04 -3.24
CA SER A 90 4.02 -14.74 -3.86
C SER A 90 4.62 -14.90 -5.26
N ASP A 91 4.17 -14.09 -6.21
CA ASP A 91 4.80 -13.93 -7.52
C ASP A 91 6.00 -12.98 -7.40
N GLU A 92 7.14 -13.54 -7.03
CA GLU A 92 8.38 -12.78 -6.81
C GLU A 92 8.79 -11.98 -8.03
N ALA A 93 8.56 -12.50 -9.25
CA ALA A 93 8.93 -11.82 -10.49
C ALA A 93 8.12 -10.52 -10.68
N VAL A 94 6.81 -10.57 -10.43
CA VAL A 94 5.95 -9.37 -10.50
C VAL A 94 6.32 -8.37 -9.40
N ILE A 95 6.56 -8.84 -8.18
CA ILE A 95 6.99 -7.98 -7.08
C ILE A 95 8.33 -7.31 -7.44
N ASP A 96 9.30 -8.07 -7.93
CA ASP A 96 10.62 -7.58 -8.28
C ASP A 96 10.61 -6.59 -9.45
N ALA A 97 9.66 -6.73 -10.37
CA ALA A 97 9.48 -5.79 -11.46
C ALA A 97 9.03 -4.41 -10.95
N HIS A 98 8.20 -4.35 -9.91
CA HIS A 98 7.54 -3.11 -9.49
C HIS A 98 8.05 -2.53 -8.18
N ILE A 99 8.36 -3.36 -7.16
CA ILE A 99 8.82 -2.89 -5.85
C ILE A 99 10.36 -2.87 -5.81
N LYS A 100 10.94 -1.69 -5.91
CA LYS A 100 12.40 -1.50 -5.86
C LYS A 100 12.90 -1.11 -4.48
N LYS A 101 12.07 -0.41 -3.70
CA LYS A 101 12.37 0.08 -2.36
C LYS A 101 11.10 0.14 -1.51
N ALA A 102 11.23 -0.17 -0.23
CA ALA A 102 10.25 0.16 0.79
C ALA A 102 11.01 0.42 2.09
N ASP A 103 10.62 1.46 2.81
CA ASP A 103 11.11 1.74 4.16
C ASP A 103 10.08 1.25 5.20
N PHE A 104 8.79 1.31 4.83
CA PHE A 104 7.67 0.89 5.68
C PHE A 104 6.61 0.13 4.87
N ILE A 105 5.99 -0.86 5.50
CA ILE A 105 4.84 -1.60 4.97
C ILE A 105 3.73 -1.54 6.02
N LEU A 106 2.62 -0.90 5.68
CA LEU A 106 1.43 -0.76 6.50
C LEU A 106 0.40 -1.78 6.02
N ILE A 107 -0.11 -2.63 6.90
CA ILE A 107 -1.13 -3.63 6.56
C ILE A 107 -2.42 -3.29 7.29
N THR A 108 -3.50 -3.04 6.54
CA THR A 108 -4.79 -2.67 7.12
C THR A 108 -5.48 -3.85 7.78
N HIS A 109 -5.38 -5.04 7.21
CA HIS A 109 -5.85 -6.32 7.77
C HIS A 109 -5.19 -7.50 7.04
N THR A 110 -5.30 -8.72 7.60
CA THR A 110 -4.47 -9.85 7.17
C THR A 110 -5.11 -10.76 6.12
N HIS A 111 -6.17 -10.36 5.43
CA HIS A 111 -6.65 -11.15 4.29
C HIS A 111 -5.57 -11.28 3.20
N LEU A 112 -5.64 -12.35 2.43
CA LEU A 112 -4.61 -12.71 1.47
C LEU A 112 -4.33 -11.63 0.42
N ASP A 113 -5.37 -10.93 -0.01
CA ASP A 113 -5.31 -9.84 -1.00
C ASP A 113 -4.78 -8.51 -0.46
N HIS A 114 -4.30 -8.52 0.79
CA HIS A 114 -3.57 -7.43 1.45
C HIS A 114 -2.19 -7.88 1.94
N ALA A 115 -2.08 -9.13 2.44
CA ALA A 115 -0.92 -9.57 3.22
C ALA A 115 -0.09 -10.71 2.61
N LEU A 116 -0.52 -11.32 1.48
CA LEU A 116 0.21 -12.46 0.89
C LEU A 116 1.66 -12.12 0.59
N ASP A 117 1.92 -10.97 0.00
CA ASP A 117 3.24 -10.58 -0.48
C ASP A 117 4.10 -9.87 0.56
N LEU A 118 3.49 -9.55 1.71
CA LEU A 118 4.11 -8.83 2.82
C LEU A 118 5.51 -9.36 3.18
N ALA A 119 5.61 -10.66 3.43
CA ALA A 119 6.84 -11.24 3.96
C ALA A 119 7.98 -11.24 2.95
N TYR A 120 7.68 -11.52 1.68
CA TYR A 120 8.68 -11.44 0.62
C TYR A 120 9.19 -10.00 0.47
N ILE A 121 8.29 -9.03 0.38
CA ILE A 121 8.66 -7.61 0.23
C ILE A 121 9.47 -7.12 1.45
N ALA A 122 9.03 -7.45 2.67
CA ALA A 122 9.73 -7.03 3.89
C ALA A 122 11.16 -7.59 3.97
N ARG A 123 11.36 -8.88 3.68
CA ARG A 123 12.71 -9.49 3.66
C ARG A 123 13.59 -8.92 2.57
N LYS A 124 13.03 -8.66 1.38
CA LYS A 124 13.76 -8.10 0.24
C LYS A 124 14.24 -6.67 0.48
N THR A 125 13.38 -5.84 1.07
CA THR A 125 13.62 -4.39 1.19
C THR A 125 14.22 -3.98 2.53
N GLY A 126 14.07 -4.82 3.56
CA GLY A 126 14.39 -4.44 4.94
C GLY A 126 13.34 -3.55 5.59
N ALA A 127 12.18 -3.37 4.96
CA ALA A 127 11.12 -2.48 5.44
C ALA A 127 10.58 -2.88 6.81
N MET A 128 10.22 -1.87 7.62
CA MET A 128 9.47 -2.08 8.86
C MET A 128 8.00 -2.40 8.52
N VAL A 129 7.52 -3.51 9.05
CA VAL A 129 6.12 -3.94 8.93
C VAL A 129 5.33 -3.40 10.11
N ILE A 130 4.24 -2.69 9.83
CA ILE A 130 3.33 -2.10 10.80
C ILE A 130 1.92 -2.64 10.54
N GLY A 131 1.29 -3.21 11.56
CA GLY A 131 -0.05 -3.76 11.44
C GLY A 131 -0.54 -4.37 12.74
N THR A 132 -1.68 -5.03 12.70
CA THR A 132 -2.26 -5.70 13.87
C THR A 132 -1.36 -6.84 14.35
N GLU A 133 -1.66 -7.39 15.51
CA GLU A 133 -0.99 -8.60 16.03
C GLU A 133 -1.05 -9.76 15.04
N SER A 134 -2.16 -9.94 14.33
CA SER A 134 -2.28 -10.91 13.22
C SER A 134 -1.23 -10.69 12.14
N THR A 135 -1.05 -9.46 11.69
CA THR A 135 -0.04 -9.10 10.69
C THR A 135 1.35 -9.45 11.17
N ILE A 136 1.65 -9.14 12.43
CA ILE A 136 2.97 -9.38 13.02
C ILE A 136 3.24 -10.88 13.22
N ASN A 137 2.22 -11.64 13.61
CA ASN A 137 2.34 -13.09 13.72
C ASN A 137 2.57 -13.75 12.36
N LEU A 138 1.82 -13.36 11.32
CA LEU A 138 2.02 -13.83 9.95
C LEU A 138 3.42 -13.48 9.43
N ALA A 139 3.87 -12.25 9.61
CA ALA A 139 5.20 -11.81 9.18
C ALA A 139 6.33 -12.59 9.91
N ARG A 140 6.21 -12.74 11.22
CA ARG A 140 7.16 -13.50 12.04
C ARG A 140 7.22 -14.97 11.63
N ALA A 141 6.07 -15.62 11.46
CA ALA A 141 5.97 -17.00 11.01
C ALA A 141 6.53 -17.19 9.59
N SER A 142 6.49 -16.13 8.77
CA SER A 142 7.07 -16.08 7.42
C SER A 142 8.52 -15.59 7.41
N ALA A 143 9.23 -15.68 8.54
CA ALA A 143 10.66 -15.37 8.72
C ALA A 143 11.06 -13.90 8.43
N VAL A 144 10.16 -12.94 8.64
CA VAL A 144 10.53 -11.52 8.69
C VAL A 144 11.27 -11.27 10.01
N PRO A 145 12.45 -10.59 10.01
CA PRO A 145 13.22 -10.31 11.22
C PRO A 145 12.43 -9.54 12.27
N GLY A 146 12.57 -9.90 13.54
CA GLY A 146 11.80 -9.30 14.63
C GLY A 146 12.00 -7.78 14.81
N ASN A 147 13.17 -7.26 14.47
CA ASN A 147 13.47 -5.83 14.50
C ASN A 147 12.79 -5.03 13.37
N GLN A 148 12.15 -5.70 12.42
CA GLN A 148 11.32 -5.08 11.38
C GLN A 148 9.82 -5.10 11.72
N LEU A 149 9.40 -5.59 12.88
CA LEU A 149 8.00 -5.84 13.22
C LEU A 149 7.50 -4.88 14.30
N LEU A 150 6.44 -4.13 13.99
CA LEU A 150 5.78 -3.22 14.92
C LEU A 150 4.27 -3.51 14.96
N ALA A 151 3.81 -4.12 16.06
CA ALA A 151 2.40 -4.31 16.32
C ALA A 151 1.75 -2.98 16.74
N VAL A 152 0.59 -2.66 16.15
CA VAL A 152 -0.17 -1.45 16.45
C VAL A 152 -1.64 -1.77 16.68
N ARG A 153 -2.33 -0.81 17.31
CA ARG A 153 -3.77 -0.86 17.57
C ARG A 153 -4.42 0.44 17.12
N GLY A 154 -5.73 0.38 16.88
CA GLY A 154 -6.49 1.60 16.67
C GLY A 154 -6.37 2.55 17.85
N GLY A 155 -6.03 3.81 17.54
CA GLY A 155 -5.75 4.86 18.51
C GLY A 155 -4.28 5.19 18.70
N ASP A 156 -3.34 4.37 18.21
CA ASP A 156 -1.91 4.68 18.27
C ASP A 156 -1.57 5.88 17.38
N ASP A 157 -0.76 6.80 17.92
CA ASP A 157 -0.14 7.90 17.19
C ASP A 157 1.39 7.71 17.23
N LEU A 158 2.02 7.60 16.06
CA LEU A 158 3.44 7.26 15.91
C LEU A 158 4.18 8.34 15.13
N GLU A 159 5.37 8.69 15.60
CA GLU A 159 6.28 9.63 14.95
C GLU A 159 7.56 8.91 14.51
N PHE A 160 7.83 8.90 13.21
CA PHE A 160 9.04 8.29 12.64
C PHE A 160 10.08 9.33 12.22
N GLY A 161 9.87 10.60 12.56
CA GLY A 161 10.74 11.71 12.18
C GLY A 161 10.56 12.18 10.74
N VAL A 162 10.44 11.25 9.80
CA VAL A 162 10.22 11.52 8.38
C VAL A 162 8.73 11.59 8.02
N PHE A 163 7.88 10.90 8.77
CA PHE A 163 6.42 10.97 8.66
C PHE A 163 5.78 10.66 10.01
N SER A 164 4.50 11.03 10.17
CA SER A 164 3.69 10.60 11.30
C SER A 164 2.52 9.74 10.83
N LEU A 165 2.11 8.81 11.70
CA LEU A 165 1.09 7.83 11.44
C LEU A 165 0.11 7.79 12.61
N ARG A 166 -1.16 8.15 12.36
CA ARG A 166 -2.24 7.82 13.28
C ARG A 166 -2.93 6.55 12.79
N VAL A 167 -2.99 5.57 13.66
CA VAL A 167 -3.67 4.29 13.43
C VAL A 167 -5.15 4.46 13.81
N ILE A 168 -6.02 4.32 12.84
CA ILE A 168 -7.46 4.49 13.01
C ILE A 168 -8.12 3.12 13.17
N PRO A 169 -8.85 2.84 14.25
CA PRO A 169 -9.65 1.62 14.34
C PRO A 169 -10.74 1.66 13.26
N SER A 170 -10.88 0.57 12.52
CA SER A 170 -11.80 0.49 11.40
C SER A 170 -12.58 -0.82 11.41
N LEU A 171 -13.42 -1.02 10.41
CA LEU A 171 -14.24 -2.21 10.23
C LEU A 171 -14.01 -2.78 8.85
N HIS A 172 -14.12 -4.10 8.74
CA HIS A 172 -14.14 -4.76 7.44
C HIS A 172 -15.51 -4.57 6.76
N GLY A 173 -15.53 -4.55 5.42
CA GLY A 173 -16.76 -4.59 4.64
C GLY A 173 -17.60 -5.83 5.00
N ILE A 174 -18.90 -5.72 4.87
CA ILE A 174 -19.81 -6.85 5.15
C ILE A 174 -19.73 -7.85 3.98
N LEU A 175 -19.09 -8.98 4.23
CA LEU A 175 -19.05 -10.07 3.27
C LEU A 175 -20.33 -10.89 3.38
N ARG A 176 -21.26 -10.71 2.44
CA ARG A 176 -22.43 -11.60 2.33
C ARG A 176 -22.02 -12.92 1.72
N ARG A 177 -22.37 -13.97 2.41
CA ARG A 177 -22.23 -15.31 1.87
C ARG A 177 -23.22 -15.52 0.71
N ALA A 178 -22.72 -16.01 -0.43
CA ALA A 178 -23.61 -16.38 -1.53
C ALA A 178 -24.59 -17.49 -1.07
N PRO A 179 -25.88 -17.43 -1.45
CA PRO A 179 -26.91 -18.38 -1.00
C PRO A 179 -26.58 -19.86 -1.28
N ASN A 180 -25.78 -20.11 -2.29
CA ASN A 180 -25.39 -21.44 -2.78
C ASN A 180 -24.00 -21.89 -2.28
N MET A 181 -23.34 -21.14 -1.44
CA MET A 181 -22.10 -21.61 -0.81
C MET A 181 -22.40 -22.76 0.17
N PRO A 182 -21.63 -23.86 0.14
CA PRO A 182 -21.80 -24.94 1.09
C PRO A 182 -21.65 -24.43 2.53
N PRO A 183 -22.30 -25.06 3.52
CA PRO A 183 -22.10 -24.72 4.92
C PRO A 183 -20.61 -24.75 5.26
N ILE A 184 -20.14 -23.78 6.08
CA ILE A 184 -18.79 -23.87 6.63
C ILE A 184 -18.81 -25.09 7.54
N SER A 185 -18.09 -26.14 7.16
CA SER A 185 -17.87 -27.30 8.00
C SER A 185 -16.58 -27.08 8.79
N GLY A 186 -16.65 -27.27 10.10
CA GLY A 186 -15.51 -27.09 11.01
C GLY A 186 -15.66 -25.88 11.93
N PRO A 187 -14.72 -25.68 12.86
CA PRO A 187 -14.71 -24.50 13.72
C PRO A 187 -14.53 -23.23 12.89
N PRO A 188 -15.06 -22.08 13.34
CA PRO A 188 -14.79 -20.81 12.69
C PRO A 188 -13.27 -20.56 12.66
N PRO A 189 -12.75 -19.88 11.62
CA PRO A 189 -11.35 -19.51 11.58
C PRO A 189 -11.01 -18.65 12.82
N PRO A 190 -9.78 -18.71 13.32
CA PRO A 190 -9.38 -17.86 14.43
C PRO A 190 -9.53 -16.38 14.06
N GLU A 191 -9.89 -15.56 15.04
CA GLU A 191 -10.00 -14.11 14.83
C GLU A 191 -8.63 -13.46 14.59
N ILE A 192 -7.57 -14.04 15.15
CA ILE A 192 -6.19 -13.58 15.07
C ILE A 192 -5.34 -14.68 14.47
N PHE A 193 -4.44 -14.35 13.56
CA PHE A 193 -3.46 -15.28 13.03
C PHE A 193 -2.60 -15.83 14.17
N PRO A 194 -2.48 -17.17 14.33
CA PRO A 194 -1.82 -17.75 15.50
C PRO A 194 -0.34 -17.38 15.59
N SER A 195 0.13 -17.11 16.80
CA SER A 195 1.54 -16.75 17.05
C SER A 195 2.52 -17.91 16.88
N ASP A 196 2.02 -19.14 16.95
CA ASP A 196 2.77 -20.41 16.80
C ASP A 196 2.56 -21.06 15.43
N ALA A 197 1.86 -20.39 14.52
CA ALA A 197 1.63 -20.86 13.16
C ALA A 197 2.96 -21.11 12.42
N LYS A 198 2.97 -22.15 11.58
CA LYS A 198 4.16 -22.53 10.82
C LYS A 198 3.81 -22.67 9.34
N PRO A 199 4.66 -22.14 8.43
CA PRO A 199 4.45 -22.32 7.00
C PRO A 199 4.57 -23.81 6.60
N PRO A 200 4.00 -24.22 5.45
CA PRO A 200 3.33 -23.35 4.47
C PRO A 200 1.90 -22.99 4.90
N PHE A 201 1.44 -21.77 4.54
CA PHE A 201 0.08 -21.30 4.83
C PHE A 201 -0.84 -21.51 3.65
N GLN A 202 -2.05 -22.02 3.91
CA GLN A 202 -3.11 -22.09 2.93
C GLN A 202 -3.82 -20.72 2.81
N LEU A 203 -4.51 -20.48 1.70
CA LEU A 203 -5.21 -19.20 1.49
C LEU A 203 -6.27 -18.94 2.56
N ARG A 204 -6.90 -19.99 3.10
CA ARG A 204 -7.86 -19.90 4.21
C ARG A 204 -7.25 -19.45 5.54
N ASP A 205 -5.93 -19.56 5.71
CA ASP A 205 -5.24 -19.18 6.94
C ASP A 205 -5.06 -17.68 7.07
N TYR A 206 -5.26 -16.93 5.97
CA TYR A 206 -5.18 -15.48 5.95
C TYR A 206 -6.47 -14.87 6.52
N VAL A 207 -6.56 -14.88 7.84
CA VAL A 207 -7.73 -14.36 8.59
C VAL A 207 -7.74 -12.83 8.59
N GLN A 208 -8.89 -12.22 8.89
CA GLN A 208 -9.02 -10.77 8.94
C GLN A 208 -8.06 -10.12 9.97
N GLY A 209 -8.02 -10.64 11.19
CA GLY A 209 -7.05 -10.22 12.21
C GLY A 209 -7.21 -8.80 12.76
N GLY A 210 -8.41 -8.24 12.67
CA GLY A 210 -8.68 -6.84 12.97
C GLY A 210 -8.45 -5.93 11.76
N THR A 211 -9.20 -4.82 11.66
CA THR A 211 -9.12 -3.90 10.52
C THR A 211 -8.74 -2.51 10.99
N LEU A 212 -7.77 -1.93 10.30
CA LEU A 212 -7.24 -0.58 10.54
C LEU A 212 -7.43 0.29 9.29
N ALA A 213 -7.46 1.59 9.51
CA ALA A 213 -7.18 2.60 8.50
C ALA A 213 -6.00 3.45 8.96
N TYR A 214 -5.31 4.10 8.04
CA TYR A 214 -4.11 4.86 8.35
C TYR A 214 -4.25 6.31 7.94
N PHE A 215 -4.02 7.22 8.89
CA PHE A 215 -3.90 8.63 8.60
C PHE A 215 -2.43 9.02 8.63
N ILE A 216 -1.87 9.21 7.44
CA ILE A 216 -0.44 9.42 7.18
C ILE A 216 -0.20 10.91 6.95
N ARG A 217 0.82 11.48 7.61
CA ARG A 217 1.33 12.81 7.32
C ARG A 217 2.77 12.69 6.84
N LEU A 218 2.97 12.90 5.56
CA LEU A 218 4.29 12.83 4.91
C LEU A 218 4.54 14.13 4.15
N ASN A 219 5.68 14.77 4.36
CA ASN A 219 6.07 16.00 3.68
C ASN A 219 4.98 17.11 3.72
N GLY A 220 4.22 17.20 4.81
CA GLY A 220 3.11 18.14 5.00
C GLY A 220 1.77 17.73 4.39
N VAL A 221 1.74 16.68 3.55
CA VAL A 221 0.52 16.13 2.96
C VAL A 221 -0.15 15.16 3.93
N LYS A 222 -1.48 15.24 4.03
CA LYS A 222 -2.34 14.39 4.88
C LYS A 222 -3.11 13.41 4.01
N LEU A 223 -2.88 12.13 4.21
CA LEU A 223 -3.55 11.05 3.50
C LEU A 223 -4.35 10.19 4.46
N LEU A 224 -5.57 9.82 4.08
CA LEU A 224 -6.33 8.80 4.80
C LEU A 224 -6.50 7.58 3.88
N VAL A 225 -6.08 6.41 4.35
CA VAL A 225 -6.08 5.18 3.57
C VAL A 225 -6.96 4.14 4.24
N PHE A 226 -7.94 3.64 3.49
CA PHE A 226 -8.78 2.50 3.88
C PHE A 226 -8.41 1.26 3.05
N GLY A 227 -8.27 0.11 3.68
CA GLY A 227 -8.12 -1.18 3.00
C GLY A 227 -9.44 -1.92 2.80
N SER A 228 -10.56 -1.41 3.33
CA SER A 228 -11.86 -2.09 3.24
C SER A 228 -13.02 -1.12 3.11
N MET A 229 -14.23 -1.64 2.89
CA MET A 229 -15.44 -0.86 2.59
C MET A 229 -16.31 -0.63 3.83
N ASN A 230 -15.67 -0.31 4.96
CA ASN A 230 -16.39 0.05 6.18
C ASN A 230 -15.51 0.93 7.08
N TYR A 231 -16.10 1.61 8.05
CA TYR A 231 -15.40 2.53 8.94
C TYR A 231 -16.20 2.82 10.22
N ILE A 232 -15.53 3.36 11.23
CA ILE A 232 -16.17 3.90 12.43
C ILE A 232 -16.23 5.42 12.28
N GLU A 233 -17.43 5.98 12.07
CA GLU A 233 -17.62 7.38 11.66
C GLU A 233 -16.95 8.38 12.63
N ARG A 234 -17.12 8.22 13.95
CA ARG A 234 -16.51 9.11 14.95
C ARG A 234 -14.97 9.11 14.92
N GLU A 235 -14.35 8.01 14.48
CA GLU A 235 -12.89 7.90 14.46
C GLU A 235 -12.26 8.67 13.27
N VAL A 236 -13.05 8.92 12.23
CA VAL A 236 -12.62 9.65 11.04
C VAL A 236 -13.14 11.09 10.99
N GLU A 237 -14.05 11.44 11.91
CA GLU A 237 -14.66 12.77 11.94
C GLU A 237 -13.63 13.88 12.14
N GLY A 238 -13.63 14.84 11.20
CA GLY A 238 -12.78 16.02 11.25
C GLY A 238 -11.30 15.80 10.93
N LEU A 239 -10.89 14.63 10.42
CA LEU A 239 -9.50 14.37 10.01
C LEU A 239 -9.04 15.26 8.85
N ARG A 240 -9.93 15.61 7.93
CA ARG A 240 -9.69 16.53 6.81
C ARG A 240 -8.41 16.19 6.02
N PRO A 241 -8.31 15.00 5.40
CA PRO A 241 -7.17 14.64 4.56
C PRO A 241 -7.10 15.51 3.30
N ASP A 242 -5.91 15.66 2.73
CA ASP A 242 -5.71 16.28 1.40
C ASP A 242 -6.11 15.29 0.29
N ALA A 243 -5.94 13.99 0.55
CA ALA A 243 -6.52 12.93 -0.27
C ALA A 243 -7.03 11.78 0.61
N ALA A 244 -8.18 11.21 0.22
CA ALA A 244 -8.76 10.04 0.85
C ALA A 244 -8.78 8.87 -0.15
N LEU A 245 -8.13 7.76 0.22
CA LEU A 245 -8.09 6.50 -0.52
C LEU A 245 -9.22 5.63 0.03
N ILE A 246 -10.32 5.51 -0.72
CA ILE A 246 -11.60 4.98 -0.21
C ILE A 246 -11.96 3.69 -0.94
N GLY A 247 -12.26 2.64 -0.18
CA GLY A 247 -12.73 1.36 -0.72
C GLY A 247 -14.00 1.51 -1.55
N ALA A 248 -13.97 1.05 -2.80
CA ALA A 248 -15.03 1.32 -3.78
C ALA A 248 -15.74 0.05 -4.30
N MET A 249 -15.45 -1.13 -3.75
CA MET A 249 -16.17 -2.37 -4.13
C MET A 249 -17.67 -2.28 -3.81
N PRO A 250 -18.51 -3.08 -4.51
CA PRO A 250 -19.97 -3.10 -4.32
C PRO A 250 -20.43 -3.36 -2.88
N GLU A 251 -19.65 -4.07 -2.08
CA GLU A 251 -19.92 -4.39 -0.67
C GLU A 251 -20.13 -3.14 0.20
N ARG A 252 -19.61 -1.97 -0.21
CA ARG A 252 -19.90 -0.68 0.45
C ARG A 252 -21.39 -0.38 0.54
N ARG A 253 -22.22 -0.93 -0.39
CA ARG A 253 -23.66 -0.71 -0.41
C ARG A 253 -24.40 -1.39 0.75
N GLU A 254 -23.74 -2.31 1.43
CA GLU A 254 -24.25 -2.92 2.65
C GLU A 254 -24.19 -1.97 3.85
N ILE A 255 -23.44 -0.88 3.72
CA ILE A 255 -23.29 0.15 4.74
C ILE A 255 -24.20 1.33 4.36
N TYR A 256 -25.13 1.66 5.25
CA TYR A 256 -26.10 2.75 5.03
C TYR A 256 -25.38 4.06 4.68
N GLN A 257 -25.68 4.59 3.49
CA GLN A 257 -25.11 5.82 2.95
C GLN A 257 -23.58 5.93 3.10
N TYR A 258 -22.87 4.83 2.84
CA TYR A 258 -21.41 4.71 3.04
C TYR A 258 -20.64 5.94 2.55
N THR A 259 -20.76 6.26 1.27
CA THR A 259 -19.99 7.32 0.61
C THR A 259 -20.36 8.70 1.16
N ALA A 260 -21.65 9.01 1.27
CA ALA A 260 -22.13 10.31 1.71
C ALA A 260 -21.75 10.62 3.17
N ARG A 261 -21.90 9.64 4.07
CA ARG A 261 -21.54 9.80 5.49
C ARG A 261 -20.03 9.94 5.65
N LEU A 262 -19.24 9.11 4.95
CA LEU A 262 -17.79 9.16 5.02
C LEU A 262 -17.27 10.53 4.55
N LEU A 263 -17.67 10.99 3.38
CA LEU A 263 -17.21 12.28 2.85
C LEU A 263 -17.59 13.45 3.76
N ARG A 264 -18.79 13.42 4.34
CA ARG A 264 -19.22 14.42 5.34
C ARG A 264 -18.36 14.38 6.60
N ALA A 265 -18.11 13.20 7.17
CA ALA A 265 -17.26 13.03 8.35
C ALA A 265 -15.83 13.54 8.09
N LEU A 266 -15.30 13.33 6.90
CA LEU A 266 -13.99 13.83 6.48
C LEU A 266 -13.97 15.32 6.18
N GLY A 267 -15.13 16.00 6.15
CA GLY A 267 -15.25 17.43 5.83
C GLY A 267 -15.01 17.74 4.36
N GLY A 268 -15.41 16.86 3.45
CA GLY A 268 -15.27 17.01 1.99
C GLY A 268 -13.80 17.06 1.56
N PRO A 269 -13.10 15.92 1.47
CA PRO A 269 -11.70 15.91 1.03
C PRO A 269 -11.60 16.46 -0.40
N PRO A 270 -10.56 17.24 -0.74
CA PRO A 270 -10.41 17.79 -2.09
C PRO A 270 -10.15 16.72 -3.16
N LEU A 271 -9.61 15.59 -2.75
CA LEU A 271 -9.30 14.45 -3.63
C LEU A 271 -9.78 13.14 -3.03
N VAL A 272 -10.45 12.33 -3.84
CA VAL A 272 -10.75 10.92 -3.56
C VAL A 272 -10.06 10.06 -4.60
N LEU A 273 -9.38 9.04 -4.14
CA LEU A 273 -8.80 7.97 -4.95
C LEU A 273 -9.55 6.67 -4.61
N PRO A 274 -10.36 6.13 -5.53
CA PRO A 274 -10.99 4.83 -5.29
C PRO A 274 -9.90 3.76 -5.18
N THR A 275 -9.99 2.96 -4.12
CA THR A 275 -9.12 1.80 -3.88
C THR A 275 -9.97 0.54 -3.82
N HIS A 276 -9.39 -0.62 -3.97
CA HIS A 276 -10.06 -1.91 -3.95
C HIS A 276 -11.28 -1.96 -4.92
N TRP A 277 -11.11 -1.40 -6.11
CA TRP A 277 -12.17 -1.33 -7.12
C TRP A 277 -11.99 -2.31 -8.27
N ASP A 278 -10.75 -2.75 -8.47
CA ASP A 278 -10.31 -3.59 -9.57
C ASP A 278 -10.58 -5.09 -9.33
N ARG A 279 -10.31 -5.88 -10.32
CA ARG A 279 -10.39 -7.35 -10.25
C ARG A 279 -9.06 -7.87 -9.74
N PHE A 280 -8.94 -8.03 -8.43
CA PHE A 280 -7.70 -8.37 -7.72
C PHE A 280 -7.15 -9.78 -8.00
N ASN A 281 -7.95 -10.64 -8.64
CA ASN A 281 -7.64 -12.03 -8.96
C ASN A 281 -7.20 -12.25 -10.42
N VAL A 282 -7.00 -11.18 -11.21
CA VAL A 282 -6.55 -11.25 -12.60
C VAL A 282 -5.22 -10.52 -12.78
N PRO A 283 -4.37 -10.92 -13.74
CA PRO A 283 -3.10 -10.24 -13.99
C PRO A 283 -3.33 -8.80 -14.47
N TYR A 284 -2.31 -7.96 -14.31
CA TYR A 284 -2.37 -6.55 -14.75
C TYR A 284 -2.61 -6.37 -16.25
N SER A 285 -2.27 -7.37 -17.07
CA SER A 285 -2.49 -7.37 -18.52
C SER A 285 -3.94 -7.57 -18.94
N ILE A 286 -4.79 -8.07 -18.05
CA ILE A 286 -6.21 -8.28 -18.32
C ILE A 286 -7.00 -7.00 -18.09
N SER A 287 -7.89 -6.69 -19.04
CA SER A 287 -8.73 -5.50 -18.99
C SER A 287 -9.56 -5.43 -17.70
N GLN A 288 -9.55 -4.26 -17.07
CA GLN A 288 -10.37 -3.94 -15.89
C GLN A 288 -11.73 -3.34 -16.26
N GLN A 289 -12.14 -3.35 -17.53
CA GLN A 289 -13.38 -2.74 -18.00
C GLN A 289 -14.63 -3.15 -17.18
N PRO A 290 -14.84 -4.44 -16.82
CA PRO A 290 -15.97 -4.81 -15.97
C PRO A 290 -15.92 -4.18 -14.57
N ALA A 291 -14.74 -3.95 -14.02
CA ALA A 291 -14.58 -3.28 -12.75
C ALA A 291 -14.81 -1.77 -12.86
N VAL A 292 -14.35 -1.15 -13.96
CA VAL A 292 -14.62 0.26 -14.29
C VAL A 292 -16.11 0.53 -14.41
N GLU A 293 -16.86 -0.38 -15.00
CA GLU A 293 -18.33 -0.27 -15.10
C GLU A 293 -19.00 -0.33 -13.73
N ARG A 294 -18.57 -1.25 -12.85
CA ARG A 294 -19.06 -1.33 -11.47
C ARG A 294 -18.70 -0.07 -10.64
N LEU A 295 -17.56 0.54 -10.95
CA LEU A 295 -17.07 1.73 -10.25
C LEU A 295 -17.95 2.96 -10.52
N GLN A 296 -18.67 3.03 -11.64
CA GLN A 296 -19.47 4.20 -12.02
C GLN A 296 -20.46 4.63 -10.93
N SER A 297 -21.05 3.68 -10.21
CA SER A 297 -21.96 3.99 -9.11
C SER A 297 -21.26 4.70 -7.94
N PHE A 298 -20.00 4.32 -7.62
CA PHE A 298 -19.22 5.02 -6.59
C PHE A 298 -18.87 6.44 -7.04
N LEU A 299 -18.50 6.62 -8.29
CA LEU A 299 -18.20 7.96 -8.84
C LEU A 299 -19.43 8.88 -8.76
N ALA A 300 -20.61 8.35 -9.08
CA ALA A 300 -21.87 9.09 -8.96
C ALA A 300 -22.18 9.44 -7.50
N GLU A 301 -22.02 8.50 -6.56
CA GLU A 301 -22.20 8.73 -5.13
C GLU A 301 -21.27 9.84 -4.59
N VAL A 302 -19.99 9.86 -5.00
CA VAL A 302 -19.05 10.92 -4.61
C VAL A 302 -19.48 12.26 -5.17
N LYS A 303 -19.86 12.31 -6.45
CA LYS A 303 -20.31 13.56 -7.11
C LYS A 303 -21.56 14.14 -6.44
N GLU A 304 -22.50 13.28 -6.05
CA GLU A 304 -23.72 13.69 -5.34
C GLU A 304 -23.40 14.20 -3.92
N ALA A 305 -22.61 13.44 -3.18
CA ALA A 305 -22.35 13.73 -1.76
C ALA A 305 -21.38 14.91 -1.54
N SER A 306 -20.45 15.14 -2.46
CA SER A 306 -19.43 16.20 -2.37
C SER A 306 -19.02 16.71 -3.76
N PRO A 307 -19.84 17.58 -4.37
CA PRO A 307 -19.62 18.03 -5.76
C PRO A 307 -18.27 18.71 -6.02
N SER A 308 -17.65 19.27 -4.99
CA SER A 308 -16.33 19.92 -5.07
C SER A 308 -15.15 18.91 -4.97
N THR A 309 -15.40 17.68 -4.54
CA THR A 309 -14.38 16.65 -4.46
C THR A 309 -13.98 16.15 -5.85
N ARG A 310 -12.71 16.27 -6.18
CA ARG A 310 -12.16 15.65 -7.39
C ARG A 310 -11.97 14.16 -7.15
N VAL A 311 -12.32 13.35 -8.15
CA VAL A 311 -12.01 11.91 -8.13
C VAL A 311 -11.02 11.60 -9.25
N ILE A 312 -9.99 10.85 -8.95
CA ILE A 312 -9.06 10.28 -9.93
C ILE A 312 -9.13 8.76 -9.78
N VAL A 313 -9.56 8.06 -10.82
CA VAL A 313 -9.45 6.61 -10.90
C VAL A 313 -8.00 6.28 -11.22
N PRO A 314 -7.27 5.60 -10.33
CA PRO A 314 -5.86 5.37 -10.55
C PRO A 314 -5.61 4.31 -11.61
N GLU A 315 -4.57 4.52 -12.41
CA GLU A 315 -3.97 3.49 -13.27
C GLU A 315 -2.85 2.78 -12.50
N TYR A 316 -2.62 1.51 -12.82
CA TYR A 316 -1.55 0.74 -12.17
C TYR A 316 -0.18 1.37 -12.38
N PHE A 317 0.57 1.53 -11.30
CA PHE A 317 1.96 2.01 -11.28
C PHE A 317 2.16 3.42 -11.82
N GLN A 318 1.10 4.15 -12.17
CA GLN A 318 1.19 5.55 -12.60
C GLN A 318 1.14 6.48 -11.39
N PRO A 319 2.13 7.38 -11.23
CA PRO A 319 2.17 8.26 -10.06
C PRO A 319 1.12 9.37 -10.16
N ILE A 320 0.37 9.54 -9.08
CA ILE A 320 -0.55 10.65 -8.84
C ILE A 320 0.10 11.58 -7.84
N VAL A 321 0.26 12.85 -8.22
CA VAL A 321 0.83 13.87 -7.33
C VAL A 321 -0.26 14.48 -6.46
N VAL A 322 -0.03 14.44 -5.14
CA VAL A 322 -0.88 15.08 -4.13
C VAL A 322 -0.09 16.18 -3.44
N LYS A 323 -0.69 17.36 -3.32
CA LYS A 323 -0.10 18.51 -2.65
C LYS A 323 -0.84 18.83 -1.36
N ALA A 324 -0.11 19.30 -0.37
CA ALA A 324 -0.68 19.82 0.85
C ALA A 324 -1.59 21.03 0.55
N ASP A 325 -2.79 21.04 1.10
CA ASP A 325 -3.68 22.19 1.03
C ASP A 325 -3.22 23.28 2.03
N GLN A 326 -2.45 24.23 1.53
CA GLN A 326 -1.88 25.32 2.35
C GLN A 326 -2.97 26.31 2.84
N ASN A 327 -4.18 26.29 2.26
CA ASN A 327 -5.25 27.23 2.59
C ASN A 327 -6.22 26.69 3.67
N ARG A 328 -6.05 25.45 4.11
CA ARG A 328 -6.88 24.91 5.17
C ARG A 328 -6.35 25.33 6.55
N PRO A 329 -7.12 26.12 7.33
CA PRO A 329 -6.69 26.55 8.66
C PRO A 329 -6.41 25.32 9.53
N ALA A 330 -5.25 25.34 10.22
CA ALA A 330 -4.98 24.40 11.28
C ALA A 330 -6.10 24.52 12.32
N ARG A 331 -6.73 23.41 12.70
CA ARG A 331 -7.66 23.43 13.82
C ARG A 331 -6.84 23.80 15.05
N ASN A 332 -7.10 24.95 15.66
CA ASN A 332 -6.60 25.21 17.02
C ASN A 332 -7.08 24.07 17.91
N LYS A 333 -6.13 23.42 18.61
CA LYS A 333 -6.37 22.33 19.56
C LYS A 333 -7.31 22.76 20.67
#